data_8cef3050541d8d19a484dd7eb4f2cc6d
#
_entry.id   8cef3050541d8d19a484dd7eb4f2cc6d
#
_cell.length_a   1.000
_cell.length_b   1.000
_cell.length_c   1.000
_cell.angle_alpha   90.00
_cell.angle_beta   90.00
_cell.angle_gamma   90.00
#
_symmetry.space_group_name_H-M   'P 1'
#
loop_
_entity.id
_entity.type
_entity.pdbx_description
1 polymer ?
#
loop_
_entity_poly.entity_id
_entity_poly.type
_entity_poly.pdbx_seq_one_letter_code
_entity_poly.pdbx_strand_id
1 'polypeptide(L)'
;MDPSSALTVRDLTVAYRDEPALWDIDLTVHQGTLMAVVGPNGAGKTTLIKAVLGLIDAAAGEVRMFGQPYEDVRDRVGYVPQRGTVDWDFPTDALDVVTMGLYGQLGWFRRPGATEREKARAALERVGMLDYADRQISELSGGQQQRVFLARALVQEADLYFMDEPLQGVDATTERTVIDLLREMQDQGTTVLVVHHDLQTIEEYFDAVMLLNVQCVAAGPVGDVFTEDNLRTTYRGDLVRVEEG
;
A
#
# COMPACT_ATOMS: atom_id res chain seq x y z
N MET A 1 22.36 11.08 0.76
CA MET A 1 21.13 10.34 0.41
C MET A 1 21.24 9.92 -1.04
N ASP A 2 20.84 8.71 -1.35
CA ASP A 2 20.84 8.22 -2.72
C ASP A 2 19.70 8.89 -3.48
N PRO A 3 19.96 9.64 -4.56
CA PRO A 3 18.94 10.31 -5.35
C PRO A 3 17.99 9.34 -6.08
N SER A 4 18.33 8.06 -6.11
CA SER A 4 17.51 7.00 -6.71
C SER A 4 16.49 6.40 -5.72
N SER A 5 16.48 6.81 -4.43
CA SER A 5 15.54 6.27 -3.46
C SER A 5 14.18 6.97 -3.52
N ALA A 6 13.09 6.19 -3.61
CA ALA A 6 11.73 6.68 -3.47
C ALA A 6 11.35 6.85 -1.99
N LEU A 7 11.81 5.92 -1.14
CA LEU A 7 11.59 5.93 0.30
C LEU A 7 12.88 5.63 1.03
N THR A 8 13.15 6.38 2.10
CA THR A 8 14.20 6.11 3.08
C THR A 8 13.62 6.25 4.48
N VAL A 9 13.73 5.21 5.28
CA VAL A 9 13.34 5.14 6.69
C VAL A 9 14.60 4.84 7.49
N ARG A 10 14.83 5.55 8.59
CA ARG A 10 15.99 5.38 9.48
C ARG A 10 15.55 5.40 10.93
N ASP A 11 16.01 4.41 11.69
CA ASP A 11 15.83 4.28 13.15
C ASP A 11 14.35 4.44 13.58
N LEU A 12 13.38 4.12 12.69
CA LEU A 12 11.96 4.38 12.93
C LEU A 12 11.43 3.49 14.05
N THR A 13 10.97 4.12 15.11
CA THR A 13 10.35 3.46 16.26
C THR A 13 8.95 4.02 16.49
N VAL A 14 7.96 3.12 16.62
CA VAL A 14 6.57 3.45 16.95
C VAL A 14 6.12 2.60 18.11
N ALA A 15 5.56 3.23 19.14
CA ALA A 15 5.02 2.53 20.30
C ALA A 15 3.58 2.95 20.57
N TYR A 16 2.74 1.99 20.92
CA TYR A 16 1.40 2.24 21.45
C TYR A 16 1.44 2.06 22.97
N ARG A 17 1.30 3.17 23.71
CA ARG A 17 1.55 3.21 25.16
C ARG A 17 3.00 2.80 25.45
N ASP A 18 3.21 1.64 26.10
CA ASP A 18 4.54 1.13 26.48
C ASP A 18 4.99 -0.08 25.65
N GLU A 19 4.21 -0.49 24.63
CA GLU A 19 4.52 -1.63 23.77
C GLU A 19 4.98 -1.15 22.38
N PRO A 20 6.20 -1.54 21.95
CA PRO A 20 6.68 -1.19 20.60
C PRO A 20 5.90 -1.98 19.55
N ALA A 21 5.31 -1.26 18.61
CA ALA A 21 4.71 -1.83 17.41
C ALA A 21 5.72 -1.89 16.25
N LEU A 22 6.70 -0.99 16.24
CA LEU A 22 7.87 -0.98 15.38
C LEU A 22 9.07 -0.56 16.20
N TRP A 23 10.19 -1.23 15.99
CA TRP A 23 11.42 -0.95 16.72
C TRP A 23 12.62 -0.91 15.78
N ASP A 24 13.28 0.26 15.69
CA ASP A 24 14.55 0.46 15.00
C ASP A 24 14.49 -0.01 13.53
N ILE A 25 13.53 0.53 12.78
CA ILE A 25 13.30 0.13 11.39
C ILE A 25 14.17 0.96 10.46
N ASP A 26 15.03 0.28 9.71
CA ASP A 26 15.74 0.81 8.56
C ASP A 26 15.20 0.21 7.26
N LEU A 27 14.88 1.06 6.29
CA LEU A 27 14.41 0.64 4.97
C LEU A 27 14.81 1.66 3.91
N THR A 28 15.34 1.18 2.81
CA THR A 28 15.52 1.98 1.59
C THR A 28 14.84 1.29 0.43
N VAL A 29 13.97 2.03 -0.28
CA VAL A 29 13.27 1.54 -1.48
C VAL A 29 13.67 2.41 -2.66
N HIS A 30 14.20 1.80 -3.71
CA HIS A 30 14.57 2.50 -4.93
C HIS A 30 13.35 2.81 -5.80
N GLN A 31 13.45 3.86 -6.62
CA GLN A 31 12.40 4.21 -7.57
C GLN A 31 12.17 3.07 -8.57
N GLY A 32 10.90 2.87 -8.97
CA GLY A 32 10.51 1.82 -9.90
C GLY A 32 10.55 0.40 -9.30
N THR A 33 10.52 0.27 -7.97
CA THR A 33 10.49 -1.04 -7.28
C THR A 33 9.05 -1.43 -6.93
N LEU A 34 8.67 -2.66 -7.21
CA LEU A 34 7.46 -3.29 -6.66
C LEU A 34 7.87 -4.17 -5.47
N MET A 35 7.62 -3.69 -4.24
CA MET A 35 8.06 -4.32 -2.99
C MET A 35 6.88 -4.87 -2.19
N ALA A 36 7.02 -6.11 -1.71
CA ALA A 36 6.13 -6.67 -0.70
C ALA A 36 6.60 -6.35 0.72
N VAL A 37 5.66 -6.07 1.63
CA VAL A 37 5.90 -6.05 3.08
C VAL A 37 5.14 -7.23 3.68
N VAL A 38 5.85 -8.21 4.21
CA VAL A 38 5.29 -9.45 4.75
C VAL A 38 5.70 -9.68 6.20
N GLY A 39 4.88 -10.41 6.94
CA GLY A 39 5.10 -10.74 8.33
C GLY A 39 3.81 -11.23 9.00
N PRO A 40 3.88 -11.78 10.22
CA PRO A 40 2.72 -12.30 10.94
C PRO A 40 1.68 -11.20 11.26
N ASN A 41 0.51 -11.63 11.72
CA ASN A 41 -0.49 -10.69 12.22
C ASN A 41 0.07 -9.97 13.46
N GLY A 42 -0.11 -8.65 13.51
CA GLY A 42 0.48 -7.83 14.58
C GLY A 42 1.96 -7.47 14.39
N ALA A 43 2.61 -7.85 13.29
CA ALA A 43 4.00 -7.53 12.97
C ALA A 43 4.31 -6.04 12.79
N GLY A 44 3.29 -5.17 12.72
CA GLY A 44 3.47 -3.73 12.51
C GLY A 44 3.35 -3.26 11.07
N LYS A 45 2.92 -4.10 10.11
CA LYS A 45 2.84 -3.76 8.67
C LYS A 45 2.00 -2.50 8.39
N THR A 46 0.76 -2.47 8.85
CA THR A 46 -0.13 -1.30 8.75
C THR A 46 0.42 -0.10 9.54
N THR A 47 1.05 -0.36 10.70
CA THR A 47 1.71 0.67 11.51
C THR A 47 2.86 1.33 10.75
N LEU A 48 3.68 0.54 10.03
CA LEU A 48 4.75 1.06 9.18
C LEU A 48 4.20 2.02 8.13
N ILE A 49 3.18 1.61 7.37
CA ILE A 49 2.55 2.49 6.36
C ILE A 49 2.02 3.77 7.01
N LYS A 50 1.29 3.65 8.12
CA LYS A 50 0.72 4.81 8.80
C LYS A 50 1.78 5.77 9.35
N ALA A 51 2.87 5.26 9.91
CA ALA A 51 3.98 6.07 10.41
C ALA A 51 4.72 6.79 9.27
N VAL A 52 4.99 6.06 8.18
CA VAL A 52 5.66 6.62 6.99
C VAL A 52 4.81 7.73 6.35
N LEU A 53 3.48 7.61 6.37
CA LEU A 53 2.54 8.63 5.88
C LEU A 53 2.22 9.74 6.91
N GLY A 54 2.86 9.74 8.08
CA GLY A 54 2.58 10.72 9.12
C GLY A 54 1.16 10.65 9.69
N LEU A 55 0.46 9.52 9.52
CA LEU A 55 -0.89 9.29 10.06
C LEU A 55 -0.87 8.90 11.54
N ILE A 56 0.29 8.51 12.05
CA ILE A 56 0.59 8.25 13.46
C ILE A 56 1.97 8.81 13.77
N ASP A 57 2.15 9.27 15.00
CA ASP A 57 3.43 9.85 15.45
C ASP A 57 4.45 8.73 15.69
N ALA A 58 5.66 8.92 15.19
CA ALA A 58 6.82 8.11 15.54
C ALA A 58 7.42 8.58 16.86
N ALA A 59 7.87 7.65 17.71
CA ALA A 59 8.61 7.96 18.92
C ALA A 59 10.06 8.36 18.62
N ALA A 60 10.64 7.83 17.54
CA ALA A 60 11.98 8.15 17.04
C ALA A 60 12.10 7.82 15.56
N GLY A 61 13.16 8.32 14.93
CA GLY A 61 13.53 8.02 13.55
C GLY A 61 13.17 9.10 12.56
N GLU A 62 13.55 8.89 11.33
CA GLU A 62 13.34 9.82 10.22
C GLU A 62 12.78 9.07 9.00
N VAL A 63 11.80 9.71 8.33
CA VAL A 63 11.24 9.23 7.06
C VAL A 63 11.45 10.29 5.99
N ARG A 64 11.98 9.87 4.85
CA ARG A 64 12.14 10.71 3.67
C ARG A 64 11.56 10.02 2.43
N MET A 65 10.79 10.75 1.64
CA MET A 65 10.31 10.33 0.33
C MET A 65 10.93 11.22 -0.73
N PHE A 66 11.59 10.62 -1.73
CA PHE A 66 12.36 11.36 -2.73
C PHE A 66 13.36 12.35 -2.11
N GLY A 67 13.92 11.99 -0.94
CA GLY A 67 14.84 12.84 -0.17
C GLY A 67 14.20 13.97 0.63
N GLN A 68 12.86 14.11 0.63
CA GLN A 68 12.10 15.18 1.27
C GLN A 68 11.15 14.64 2.35
N PRO A 69 10.70 15.48 3.32
CA PRO A 69 9.61 15.12 4.22
C PRO A 69 8.32 14.83 3.45
N TYR A 70 7.44 13.99 4.00
CA TYR A 70 6.17 13.62 3.36
C TYR A 70 5.29 14.84 3.02
N GLU A 71 5.26 15.84 3.89
CA GLU A 71 4.46 17.06 3.72
C GLU A 71 4.77 17.82 2.41
N ASP A 72 6.02 17.74 1.96
CA ASP A 72 6.51 18.44 0.77
C ASP A 72 6.24 17.66 -0.53
N VAL A 73 5.91 16.38 -0.43
CA VAL A 73 5.73 15.46 -1.58
C VAL A 73 4.43 14.67 -1.55
N ARG A 74 3.50 15.01 -0.69
CA ARG A 74 2.25 14.27 -0.47
C ARG A 74 1.37 14.12 -1.73
N ASP A 75 1.48 15.03 -2.67
CA ASP A 75 0.82 15.00 -3.98
C ASP A 75 1.41 13.96 -4.93
N ARG A 76 2.62 13.47 -4.63
CA ARG A 76 3.34 12.41 -5.32
C ARG A 76 3.17 11.03 -4.66
N VAL A 77 2.38 10.95 -3.58
CA VAL A 77 2.21 9.74 -2.79
C VAL A 77 0.75 9.31 -2.74
N GLY A 78 0.47 8.09 -3.20
CA GLY A 78 -0.84 7.47 -3.15
C GLY A 78 -0.96 6.48 -1.99
N TYR A 79 -2.18 6.34 -1.43
CA TYR A 79 -2.45 5.37 -0.37
C TYR A 79 -3.75 4.61 -0.62
N VAL A 80 -3.67 3.29 -0.60
CA VAL A 80 -4.81 2.37 -0.59
C VAL A 80 -4.90 1.74 0.80
N PRO A 81 -5.88 2.15 1.63
CA PRO A 81 -6.04 1.61 2.98
C PRO A 81 -6.63 0.20 2.95
N GLN A 82 -6.40 -0.54 4.04
CA GLN A 82 -7.04 -1.82 4.26
C GLN A 82 -8.57 -1.66 4.27
N ARG A 83 -9.28 -2.57 3.60
CA ARG A 83 -10.73 -2.53 3.43
C ARG A 83 -11.51 -2.36 4.74
N GLY A 84 -11.10 -3.03 5.81
CA GLY A 84 -11.77 -2.98 7.12
C GLY A 84 -11.76 -1.62 7.82
N THR A 85 -11.01 -0.64 7.31
CA THR A 85 -10.89 0.71 7.89
C THR A 85 -11.77 1.74 7.18
N VAL A 86 -12.52 1.35 6.14
CA VAL A 86 -13.33 2.24 5.31
C VAL A 86 -14.81 2.11 5.69
N ASP A 87 -15.49 3.24 5.81
CA ASP A 87 -16.95 3.28 5.96
C ASP A 87 -17.63 3.07 4.59
N TRP A 88 -18.13 1.86 4.37
CA TRP A 88 -18.77 1.45 3.12
C TRP A 88 -20.25 1.82 3.03
N ASP A 89 -20.86 2.26 4.12
CA ASP A 89 -22.30 2.65 4.17
C ASP A 89 -22.51 4.11 3.77
N PHE A 90 -21.44 4.83 3.43
CA PHE A 90 -21.52 6.20 2.96
C PHE A 90 -22.30 6.26 1.62
N PRO A 91 -23.34 7.10 1.48
CA PRO A 91 -24.21 7.13 0.30
C PRO A 91 -23.54 7.86 -0.87
N THR A 92 -22.63 7.20 -1.55
CA THR A 92 -21.89 7.71 -2.71
C THR A 92 -21.74 6.62 -3.77
N ASP A 93 -21.62 7.01 -5.03
CA ASP A 93 -21.36 6.08 -6.11
C ASP A 93 -19.85 5.86 -6.33
N ALA A 94 -19.50 4.84 -7.14
CA ALA A 94 -18.14 4.47 -7.41
C ALA A 94 -17.36 5.60 -8.12
N LEU A 95 -18.00 6.33 -9.03
CA LEU A 95 -17.39 7.43 -9.76
C LEU A 95 -17.04 8.60 -8.83
N ASP A 96 -17.93 8.94 -7.91
CA ASP A 96 -17.69 10.00 -6.93
C ASP A 96 -16.58 9.61 -5.96
N VAL A 97 -16.51 8.34 -5.50
CA VAL A 97 -15.39 7.82 -4.68
C VAL A 97 -14.05 8.01 -5.39
N VAL A 98 -13.97 7.63 -6.67
CA VAL A 98 -12.73 7.80 -7.44
C VAL A 98 -12.40 9.27 -7.66
N THR A 99 -13.41 10.10 -7.96
CA THR A 99 -13.26 11.54 -8.15
C THR A 99 -12.71 12.23 -6.88
N MET A 100 -13.06 11.75 -5.69
CA MET A 100 -12.51 12.25 -4.41
C MET A 100 -10.97 12.10 -4.34
N GLY A 101 -10.37 11.15 -5.07
CA GLY A 101 -8.93 11.01 -5.18
C GLY A 101 -8.23 12.27 -5.74
N LEU A 102 -8.93 13.08 -6.53
CA LEU A 102 -8.40 14.31 -7.13
C LEU A 102 -8.54 15.56 -6.24
N TYR A 103 -9.23 15.48 -5.09
CA TYR A 103 -9.50 16.67 -4.26
C TYR A 103 -8.24 17.35 -3.76
N GLY A 104 -7.17 16.59 -3.49
CA GLY A 104 -5.87 17.16 -3.09
C GLY A 104 -5.26 18.07 -4.15
N GLN A 105 -5.48 17.76 -5.44
CA GLN A 105 -4.96 18.54 -6.57
C GLN A 105 -5.82 19.77 -6.91
N LEU A 106 -7.12 19.71 -6.58
CA LEU A 106 -8.06 20.79 -6.92
C LEU A 106 -8.01 21.98 -5.96
N GLY A 107 -7.52 21.78 -4.73
CA GLY A 107 -7.54 22.80 -3.67
C GLY A 107 -8.96 23.08 -3.13
N TRP A 108 -9.03 23.91 -2.09
CA TRP A 108 -10.23 24.10 -1.28
C TRP A 108 -11.45 24.73 -1.97
N PHE A 109 -11.25 25.42 -3.10
CA PHE A 109 -12.31 26.25 -3.75
C PHE A 109 -12.80 25.70 -5.10
N ARG A 110 -12.17 24.65 -5.64
CA ARG A 110 -12.58 24.07 -6.93
C ARG A 110 -13.36 22.79 -6.71
N ARG A 111 -14.54 22.71 -7.35
CA ARG A 111 -15.29 21.46 -7.42
C ARG A 111 -14.83 20.66 -8.64
N PRO A 112 -14.81 19.30 -8.55
CA PRO A 112 -14.55 18.46 -9.71
C PRO A 112 -15.50 18.82 -10.86
N GLY A 113 -14.94 18.99 -12.05
CA GLY A 113 -15.67 19.25 -13.28
C GLY A 113 -15.74 18.02 -14.20
N ALA A 114 -16.02 18.26 -15.47
CA ALA A 114 -16.10 17.20 -16.48
C ALA A 114 -14.74 16.50 -16.67
N THR A 115 -13.64 17.24 -16.64
CA THR A 115 -12.28 16.70 -16.79
C THR A 115 -11.91 15.73 -15.68
N GLU A 116 -12.21 16.08 -14.44
CA GLU A 116 -11.93 15.21 -13.28
C GLU A 116 -12.79 13.94 -13.31
N ARG A 117 -14.06 14.06 -13.72
CA ARG A 117 -14.94 12.91 -13.90
C ARG A 117 -14.47 11.99 -15.05
N GLU A 118 -13.93 12.54 -16.12
CA GLU A 118 -13.34 11.76 -17.20
C GLU A 118 -12.10 10.99 -16.73
N LYS A 119 -11.19 11.64 -16.00
CA LYS A 119 -10.05 10.96 -15.35
C LYS A 119 -10.50 9.83 -14.41
N ALA A 120 -11.53 10.08 -13.61
CA ALA A 120 -12.08 9.08 -12.71
C ALA A 120 -12.70 7.87 -13.47
N ARG A 121 -13.38 8.12 -14.60
CA ARG A 121 -13.88 7.04 -15.49
C ARG A 121 -12.73 6.22 -16.08
N ALA A 122 -11.69 6.86 -16.58
CA ALA A 122 -10.51 6.18 -17.09
C ALA A 122 -9.82 5.33 -16.01
N ALA A 123 -9.74 5.83 -14.77
CA ALA A 123 -9.20 5.05 -13.65
C ALA A 123 -10.09 3.84 -13.30
N LEU A 124 -11.43 3.98 -13.34
CA LEU A 124 -12.38 2.86 -13.18
C LEU A 124 -12.23 1.83 -14.29
N GLU A 125 -12.01 2.27 -15.54
CA GLU A 125 -11.79 1.37 -16.68
C GLU A 125 -10.53 0.52 -16.48
N ARG A 126 -9.41 1.12 -16.02
CA ARG A 126 -8.16 0.42 -15.74
C ARG A 126 -8.31 -0.73 -14.73
N VAL A 127 -9.25 -0.62 -13.81
CA VAL A 127 -9.54 -1.67 -12.80
C VAL A 127 -10.76 -2.53 -13.15
N GLY A 128 -11.32 -2.40 -14.37
CA GLY A 128 -12.49 -3.14 -14.83
C GLY A 128 -13.78 -2.83 -14.06
N MET A 129 -13.95 -1.58 -13.65
CA MET A 129 -15.10 -1.13 -12.85
C MET A 129 -15.95 -0.03 -13.53
N LEU A 130 -15.70 0.28 -14.81
CA LEU A 130 -16.41 1.36 -15.52
C LEU A 130 -17.93 1.12 -15.57
N ASP A 131 -18.38 -0.12 -15.79
CA ASP A 131 -19.80 -0.49 -15.84
C ASP A 131 -20.55 -0.31 -14.50
N TYR A 132 -19.78 -0.12 -13.42
CA TYR A 132 -20.27 0.08 -12.06
C TYR A 132 -20.13 1.53 -11.60
N ALA A 133 -19.75 2.45 -12.48
CA ALA A 133 -19.43 3.86 -12.15
C ALA A 133 -20.57 4.55 -11.36
N ASP A 134 -21.82 4.33 -11.77
CA ASP A 134 -23.00 4.97 -11.20
C ASP A 134 -23.68 4.11 -10.11
N ARG A 135 -23.06 2.98 -9.67
CA ARG A 135 -23.55 2.16 -8.55
C ARG A 135 -23.08 2.70 -7.21
N GLN A 136 -23.96 2.60 -6.21
CA GLN A 136 -23.58 2.91 -4.84
C GLN A 136 -22.49 1.97 -4.35
N ILE A 137 -21.50 2.51 -3.63
CA ILE A 137 -20.36 1.75 -3.14
C ILE A 137 -20.79 0.61 -2.20
N SER A 138 -21.86 0.79 -1.43
CA SER A 138 -22.43 -0.22 -0.54
C SER A 138 -23.07 -1.41 -1.26
N GLU A 139 -23.46 -1.25 -2.54
CA GLU A 139 -24.06 -2.33 -3.36
C GLU A 139 -23.00 -3.20 -4.06
N LEU A 140 -21.74 -2.81 -3.96
CA LEU A 140 -20.63 -3.53 -4.60
C LEU A 140 -20.14 -4.68 -3.73
N SER A 141 -19.72 -5.78 -4.37
CA SER A 141 -19.03 -6.85 -3.65
C SER A 141 -17.68 -6.36 -3.07
N GLY A 142 -17.13 -7.10 -2.09
CA GLY A 142 -15.88 -6.72 -1.47
C GLY A 142 -14.72 -6.52 -2.43
N GLY A 143 -14.56 -7.40 -3.40
CA GLY A 143 -13.53 -7.26 -4.43
C GLY A 143 -13.80 -6.08 -5.38
N GLN A 144 -15.07 -5.75 -5.66
CA GLN A 144 -15.43 -4.57 -6.45
C GLN A 144 -15.12 -3.28 -5.68
N GLN A 145 -15.48 -3.22 -4.40
CA GLN A 145 -15.13 -2.09 -3.51
C GLN A 145 -13.61 -1.86 -3.49
N GLN A 146 -12.83 -2.93 -3.33
CA GLN A 146 -11.38 -2.85 -3.31
C GLN A 146 -10.81 -2.27 -4.62
N ARG A 147 -11.34 -2.69 -5.77
CA ARG A 147 -10.94 -2.14 -7.09
C ARG A 147 -11.33 -0.67 -7.25
N VAL A 148 -12.46 -0.23 -6.73
CA VAL A 148 -12.84 1.20 -6.73
C VAL A 148 -11.86 2.03 -5.89
N PHE A 149 -11.43 1.52 -4.71
CA PHE A 149 -10.43 2.20 -3.90
C PHE A 149 -9.04 2.21 -4.54
N LEU A 150 -8.70 1.16 -5.27
CA LEU A 150 -7.49 1.15 -6.10
C LEU A 150 -7.58 2.24 -7.18
N ALA A 151 -8.70 2.32 -7.92
CA ALA A 151 -8.92 3.39 -8.91
C ALA A 151 -8.83 4.80 -8.30
N ARG A 152 -9.38 4.97 -7.07
CA ARG A 152 -9.26 6.24 -6.32
C ARG A 152 -7.81 6.64 -6.03
N ALA A 153 -6.93 5.68 -5.76
CA ALA A 153 -5.51 5.97 -5.60
C ALA A 153 -4.86 6.25 -6.96
N LEU A 154 -5.14 5.43 -7.97
CA LEU A 154 -4.53 5.53 -9.30
C LEU A 154 -4.84 6.85 -10.02
N VAL A 155 -6.04 7.42 -9.83
CA VAL A 155 -6.43 8.69 -10.44
C VAL A 155 -5.55 9.87 -10.01
N GLN A 156 -4.80 9.72 -8.90
CA GLN A 156 -3.86 10.72 -8.40
C GLN A 156 -2.57 10.80 -9.23
N GLU A 157 -2.26 9.76 -10.02
CA GLU A 157 -1.04 9.67 -10.84
C GLU A 157 0.24 9.91 -9.99
N ALA A 158 0.31 9.30 -8.80
CA ALA A 158 1.42 9.46 -7.88
C ALA A 158 2.65 8.64 -8.32
N ASP A 159 3.83 9.02 -7.82
CA ASP A 159 5.11 8.34 -8.12
C ASP A 159 5.43 7.21 -7.12
N LEU A 160 4.81 7.25 -5.93
CA LEU A 160 4.98 6.26 -4.87
C LEU A 160 3.64 5.86 -4.29
N TYR A 161 3.34 4.57 -4.24
CA TYR A 161 2.11 4.05 -3.64
C TYR A 161 2.39 3.15 -2.45
N PHE A 162 1.58 3.31 -1.41
CA PHE A 162 1.45 2.38 -0.30
C PHE A 162 0.09 1.69 -0.38
N MET A 163 0.07 0.36 -0.34
CA MET A 163 -1.15 -0.42 -0.44
C MET A 163 -1.22 -1.44 0.71
N ASP A 164 -2.25 -1.30 1.54
CA ASP A 164 -2.44 -2.17 2.70
C ASP A 164 -3.43 -3.29 2.37
N GLU A 165 -2.90 -4.47 2.07
CA GLU A 165 -3.63 -5.68 1.69
C GLU A 165 -4.60 -5.48 0.49
N PRO A 166 -4.15 -4.92 -0.65
CA PRO A 166 -5.02 -4.59 -1.78
C PRO A 166 -5.62 -5.83 -2.47
N LEU A 167 -5.06 -7.01 -2.22
CA LEU A 167 -5.46 -8.29 -2.81
C LEU A 167 -6.32 -9.14 -1.84
N GLN A 168 -6.63 -8.63 -0.64
CA GLN A 168 -7.38 -9.40 0.34
C GLN A 168 -8.83 -9.61 -0.09
N GLY A 169 -9.26 -10.88 -0.13
CA GLY A 169 -10.66 -11.25 -0.41
C GLY A 169 -11.10 -11.06 -1.86
N VAL A 170 -10.15 -10.94 -2.79
CA VAL A 170 -10.42 -10.97 -4.22
C VAL A 170 -10.24 -12.40 -4.77
N ASP A 171 -10.90 -12.71 -5.88
CA ASP A 171 -10.69 -13.96 -6.59
C ASP A 171 -9.38 -13.94 -7.39
N ALA A 172 -8.87 -15.12 -7.77
CA ALA A 172 -7.58 -15.26 -8.47
C ALA A 172 -7.51 -14.49 -9.81
N THR A 173 -8.64 -14.31 -10.50
CA THR A 173 -8.67 -13.54 -11.75
C THR A 173 -8.51 -12.06 -11.48
N THR A 174 -9.21 -11.55 -10.48
CA THR A 174 -9.09 -10.15 -10.01
C THR A 174 -7.69 -9.88 -9.46
N GLU A 175 -7.10 -10.81 -8.71
CA GLU A 175 -5.74 -10.71 -8.18
C GLU A 175 -4.72 -10.52 -9.31
N ARG A 176 -4.76 -11.37 -10.33
CA ARG A 176 -3.87 -11.24 -11.51
C ARG A 176 -4.04 -9.90 -12.21
N THR A 177 -5.28 -9.46 -12.42
CA THR A 177 -5.53 -8.14 -13.04
C THR A 177 -4.92 -7.00 -12.24
N VAL A 178 -4.99 -7.06 -10.90
CA VAL A 178 -4.37 -6.04 -10.05
C VAL A 178 -2.84 -6.11 -10.13
N ILE A 179 -2.26 -7.30 -10.09
CA ILE A 179 -0.80 -7.47 -10.21
C ILE A 179 -0.29 -6.99 -11.57
N ASP A 180 -0.97 -7.32 -12.67
CA ASP A 180 -0.60 -6.85 -14.01
C ASP A 180 -0.63 -5.31 -14.07
N LEU A 181 -1.62 -4.68 -13.44
CA LEU A 181 -1.71 -3.24 -13.32
C LEU A 181 -0.54 -2.64 -12.49
N LEU A 182 -0.17 -3.26 -11.36
CA LEU A 182 0.97 -2.81 -10.55
C LEU A 182 2.29 -2.92 -11.32
N ARG A 183 2.46 -3.96 -12.13
CA ARG A 183 3.63 -4.12 -13.00
C ARG A 183 3.67 -3.08 -14.12
N GLU A 184 2.51 -2.81 -14.75
CA GLU A 184 2.43 -1.72 -15.73
C GLU A 184 2.84 -0.36 -15.12
N MET A 185 2.39 -0.07 -13.90
CA MET A 185 2.80 1.15 -13.16
C MET A 185 4.30 1.16 -12.90
N GLN A 186 4.86 0.04 -12.48
CA GLN A 186 6.29 -0.11 -12.25
C GLN A 186 7.09 0.12 -13.53
N ASP A 187 6.68 -0.45 -14.66
CA ASP A 187 7.31 -0.25 -15.99
C ASP A 187 7.31 1.23 -16.40
N GLN A 188 6.35 2.01 -15.90
CA GLN A 188 6.27 3.47 -16.06
C GLN A 188 7.12 4.24 -15.04
N GLY A 189 7.85 3.54 -14.16
CA GLY A 189 8.75 4.12 -13.15
C GLY A 189 8.10 4.37 -11.79
N THR A 190 6.83 4.01 -11.60
CA THR A 190 6.14 4.12 -10.31
C THR A 190 6.70 3.12 -9.30
N THR A 191 6.86 3.56 -8.05
CA THR A 191 7.27 2.69 -6.93
C THR A 191 6.03 2.26 -6.14
N VAL A 192 5.94 0.98 -5.80
CA VAL A 192 4.78 0.47 -5.06
C VAL A 192 5.23 -0.41 -3.89
N LEU A 193 4.76 -0.11 -2.68
CA LEU A 193 4.89 -0.96 -1.50
C LEU A 193 3.53 -1.58 -1.18
N VAL A 194 3.49 -2.90 -1.12
CA VAL A 194 2.26 -3.69 -0.90
C VAL A 194 2.40 -4.51 0.36
N VAL A 195 1.54 -4.30 1.35
CA VAL A 195 1.37 -5.29 2.42
C VAL A 195 0.69 -6.52 1.83
N HIS A 196 1.39 -7.65 1.90
CA HIS A 196 0.94 -8.91 1.32
C HIS A 196 1.01 -10.03 2.34
N HIS A 197 0.12 -11.01 2.26
CA HIS A 197 0.03 -12.10 3.24
C HIS A 197 0.26 -13.49 2.63
N ASP A 198 0.14 -13.64 1.31
CA ASP A 198 0.38 -14.90 0.63
C ASP A 198 1.86 -15.04 0.25
N LEU A 199 2.58 -15.87 1.00
CA LEU A 199 4.00 -16.12 0.77
C LEU A 199 4.27 -16.89 -0.53
N GLN A 200 3.28 -17.62 -1.07
CA GLN A 200 3.47 -18.44 -2.26
C GLN A 200 3.61 -17.62 -3.54
N THR A 201 3.11 -16.39 -3.54
CA THR A 201 3.09 -15.51 -4.70
C THR A 201 4.20 -14.45 -4.68
N ILE A 202 5.01 -14.38 -3.60
CA ILE A 202 6.05 -13.36 -3.43
C ILE A 202 7.07 -13.38 -4.57
N GLU A 203 7.62 -14.57 -4.90
CA GLU A 203 8.65 -14.70 -5.94
C GLU A 203 8.10 -14.42 -7.34
N GLU A 204 6.81 -14.63 -7.56
CA GLU A 204 6.17 -14.39 -8.85
C GLU A 204 5.79 -12.92 -9.02
N TYR A 205 5.35 -12.23 -7.94
CA TYR A 205 4.71 -10.92 -8.06
C TYR A 205 5.65 -9.73 -7.78
N PHE A 206 6.69 -9.90 -6.97
CA PHE A 206 7.47 -8.79 -6.43
C PHE A 206 8.97 -8.90 -6.75
N ASP A 207 9.64 -7.75 -6.89
CA ASP A 207 11.09 -7.69 -7.10
C ASP A 207 11.84 -7.68 -5.78
N ALA A 208 11.24 -7.04 -4.77
CA ALA A 208 11.83 -6.86 -3.46
C ALA A 208 10.82 -7.23 -2.36
N VAL A 209 11.34 -7.60 -1.21
CA VAL A 209 10.54 -7.94 -0.04
C VAL A 209 11.14 -7.36 1.23
N MET A 210 10.29 -6.93 2.14
CA MET A 210 10.63 -6.63 3.53
C MET A 210 9.96 -7.66 4.43
N LEU A 211 10.74 -8.35 5.24
CA LEU A 211 10.31 -9.28 6.26
C LEU A 211 10.24 -8.54 7.59
N LEU A 212 9.02 -8.34 8.10
CA LEU A 212 8.74 -7.51 9.27
C LEU A 212 8.12 -8.33 10.41
N ASN A 213 8.68 -8.17 11.60
CA ASN A 213 8.08 -8.63 12.85
C ASN A 213 8.53 -7.72 14.00
N VAL A 214 7.82 -6.60 14.20
CA VAL A 214 8.20 -5.47 15.08
C VAL A 214 9.53 -4.82 14.66
N GLN A 215 10.48 -5.62 14.20
CA GLN A 215 11.76 -5.22 13.62
C GLN A 215 11.84 -5.64 12.15
N CYS A 216 12.68 -4.98 11.38
CA CYS A 216 13.05 -5.43 10.04
C CYS A 216 14.00 -6.63 10.17
N VAL A 217 13.51 -7.83 9.86
CA VAL A 217 14.35 -9.03 9.85
C VAL A 217 15.31 -8.99 8.66
N ALA A 218 14.78 -8.65 7.49
CA ALA A 218 15.57 -8.43 6.27
C ALA A 218 14.74 -7.64 5.24
N ALA A 219 15.40 -6.84 4.40
CA ALA A 219 14.77 -6.14 3.28
C ALA A 219 15.72 -6.05 2.09
N GLY A 220 15.20 -6.29 0.87
CA GLY A 220 16.00 -6.25 -0.35
C GLY A 220 15.39 -7.08 -1.49
N PRO A 221 16.16 -7.39 -2.55
CA PRO A 221 15.69 -8.22 -3.66
C PRO A 221 15.15 -9.56 -3.16
N VAL A 222 14.04 -10.03 -3.77
CA VAL A 222 13.36 -11.28 -3.34
C VAL A 222 14.35 -12.45 -3.32
N GLY A 223 15.17 -12.62 -4.37
CA GLY A 223 16.12 -13.72 -4.48
C GLY A 223 17.18 -13.77 -3.38
N ASP A 224 17.48 -12.64 -2.73
CA ASP A 224 18.50 -12.54 -1.68
C ASP A 224 17.90 -12.67 -0.27
N VAL A 225 16.68 -12.16 -0.09
CA VAL A 225 16.07 -11.95 1.24
C VAL A 225 15.03 -13.02 1.56
N PHE A 226 14.31 -13.53 0.57
CA PHE A 226 13.19 -14.47 0.78
C PHE A 226 13.69 -15.90 0.99
N THR A 227 14.42 -16.12 2.09
CA THR A 227 15.05 -17.39 2.45
C THR A 227 14.28 -18.08 3.58
N GLU A 228 14.40 -19.42 3.67
CA GLU A 228 13.76 -20.20 4.73
C GLU A 228 14.19 -19.72 6.13
N ASP A 229 15.47 -19.37 6.33
CA ASP A 229 15.98 -18.90 7.62
C ASP A 229 15.40 -17.55 8.03
N ASN A 230 15.28 -16.61 7.09
CA ASN A 230 14.66 -15.31 7.33
C ASN A 230 13.15 -15.46 7.60
N LEU A 231 12.47 -16.32 6.85
CA LEU A 231 11.04 -16.64 7.09
C LEU A 231 10.82 -17.27 8.45
N ARG A 232 11.64 -18.26 8.83
CA ARG A 232 11.58 -18.85 10.18
C ARG A 232 11.81 -17.81 11.27
N THR A 233 12.75 -16.90 11.09
CA THR A 233 13.00 -15.82 12.04
C THR A 233 11.80 -14.88 12.15
N THR A 234 11.20 -14.52 11.01
CA THR A 234 10.06 -13.61 10.96
C THR A 234 8.80 -14.21 11.62
N TYR A 235 8.55 -15.51 11.42
CA TYR A 235 7.32 -16.19 11.87
C TYR A 235 7.49 -17.06 13.12
N ARG A 236 8.64 -17.02 13.81
CA ARG A 236 8.94 -17.88 15.01
C ARG A 236 7.90 -17.86 16.11
N GLY A 237 7.10 -16.80 16.23
CA GLY A 237 6.02 -16.74 17.22
C GLY A 237 4.76 -17.53 16.83
N ASP A 238 4.50 -17.72 15.54
CA ASP A 238 3.29 -18.38 15.03
C ASP A 238 3.49 -19.89 14.80
N LEU A 239 4.73 -20.33 14.51
CA LEU A 239 5.04 -21.76 14.31
C LEU A 239 4.87 -22.58 15.60
N VAL A 240 5.11 -21.99 16.78
CA VAL A 240 4.92 -22.67 18.07
C VAL A 240 3.44 -22.92 18.38
N ARG A 241 2.51 -22.12 17.85
CA ARG A 241 1.06 -22.31 18.08
C ARG A 241 0.42 -23.39 17.21
N VAL A 242 1.06 -23.80 16.13
CA VAL A 242 0.55 -24.83 15.21
C VAL A 242 0.92 -26.24 15.68
N GLU A 243 2.00 -26.37 16.47
CA GLU A 243 2.43 -27.69 16.99
C GLU A 243 1.75 -28.08 18.33
N GLU A 244 1.04 -27.15 18.99
CA GLU A 244 0.31 -27.39 20.24
C GLU A 244 -1.23 -27.50 20.10
N GLY A 245 -1.76 -27.63 18.85
CA GLY A 245 -3.18 -27.68 18.52
C GLY A 245 -3.71 -29.07 18.11
#